data_71b8103f495736d47a202e553565f408
#
_entry.id   71b8103f495736d47a202e553565f408
#
_cell.length_a   1.000
_cell.length_b   1.000
_cell.length_c   1.000
_cell.angle_alpha   90.00
_cell.angle_beta   90.00
_cell.angle_gamma   90.00
#
_symmetry.space_group_name_H-M   'P 1'
#
loop_
_entity.id
_entity.type
_entity.pdbx_description
1 polymer ?
#
loop_
_entity_poly.entity_id
_entity_poly.type
_entity_poly.pdbx_seq_one_letter_code
_entity_poly.pdbx_strand_id
1 'polypeptide(L)'
;MIALLEAVKGTLGLLAATGLELLGPLPLQHAVITLIRRFNLDPDHGALPSLLKTISPDAVHLAAAAMLAYGLLHVVEAWGLWRAKAWASVLGCLSAAIYLPFDIYAIARHPGWTAWAVLAINLLVVGVLARDLVRRRRRC
;
A
#
# COMPACT_ATOMS: atom_id res chain seq x y z
N MET A 1 11.89 -12.31 8.16
CA MET A 1 12.06 -10.99 7.50
C MET A 1 10.81 -10.54 6.75
N ILE A 2 10.24 -11.37 5.86
CA ILE A 2 9.01 -11.00 5.10
C ILE A 2 7.82 -10.77 6.03
N ALA A 3 7.57 -11.64 7.01
CA ALA A 3 6.50 -11.46 8.00
C ALA A 3 6.59 -10.11 8.74
N LEU A 4 7.80 -9.63 9.02
CA LEU A 4 8.00 -8.32 9.64
C LEU A 4 7.61 -7.17 8.68
N LEU A 5 7.98 -7.28 7.41
CA LEU A 5 7.58 -6.29 6.39
C LEU A 5 6.06 -6.24 6.23
N GLU A 6 5.40 -7.39 6.20
CA GLU A 6 3.94 -7.47 6.13
C GLU A 6 3.27 -6.91 7.39
N ALA A 7 3.84 -7.18 8.57
CA ALA A 7 3.37 -6.58 9.82
C ALA A 7 3.50 -5.05 9.82
N VAL A 8 4.62 -4.51 9.34
CA VAL A 8 4.82 -3.05 9.22
C VAL A 8 3.81 -2.44 8.25
N LYS A 9 3.62 -3.02 7.06
CA LYS A 9 2.61 -2.55 6.10
C LYS A 9 1.20 -2.58 6.70
N GLY A 10 0.84 -3.68 7.36
CA GLY A 10 -0.45 -3.82 8.02
C GLY A 10 -0.67 -2.76 9.08
N THR A 11 0.32 -2.55 9.94
CA THR A 11 0.25 -1.52 11.00
C THR A 11 0.11 -0.12 10.42
N LEU A 12 0.91 0.22 9.40
CA LEU A 12 0.82 1.52 8.71
C LEU A 12 -0.55 1.71 8.05
N GLY A 13 -1.11 0.67 7.42
CA GLY A 13 -2.45 0.71 6.84
C GLY A 13 -3.54 0.99 7.89
N LEU A 14 -3.47 0.31 9.05
CA LEU A 14 -4.40 0.53 10.15
C LEU A 14 -4.27 1.93 10.76
N LEU A 15 -3.05 2.42 10.95
CA LEU A 15 -2.80 3.79 11.44
C LEU A 15 -3.32 4.83 10.44
N ALA A 16 -3.11 4.62 9.14
CA ALA A 16 -3.63 5.51 8.10
C ALA A 16 -5.16 5.51 8.07
N ALA A 17 -5.81 4.35 8.18
CA ALA A 17 -7.27 4.24 8.25
C ALA A 17 -7.82 5.01 9.47
N THR A 18 -7.23 4.78 10.65
CA THR A 18 -7.63 5.47 11.88
C THR A 18 -7.39 6.98 11.77
N GLY A 19 -6.25 7.38 11.21
CA GLY A 19 -5.94 8.79 10.98
C GLY A 19 -6.94 9.47 10.06
N LEU A 20 -7.34 8.83 8.96
CA LEU A 20 -8.34 9.36 8.03
C LEU A 20 -9.71 9.56 8.70
N GLU A 21 -10.16 8.57 9.49
CA GLU A 21 -11.42 8.66 10.21
C GLU A 21 -11.40 9.74 11.31
N LEU A 22 -10.34 9.84 12.09
CA LEU A 22 -10.22 10.80 13.19
C LEU A 22 -10.05 12.24 12.69
N LEU A 23 -9.28 12.42 11.62
CA LEU A 23 -9.02 13.75 11.07
C LEU A 23 -10.21 14.26 10.26
N GLY A 24 -10.88 13.38 9.51
CA GLY A 24 -11.94 13.78 8.61
C GLY A 24 -11.45 14.59 7.39
N PRO A 25 -12.37 15.08 6.53
CA PRO A 25 -12.00 15.74 5.29
C PRO A 25 -11.40 17.14 5.48
N LEU A 26 -11.89 17.95 6.43
CA LEU A 26 -11.45 19.35 6.60
C LEU A 26 -9.99 19.48 7.05
N PRO A 27 -9.53 18.84 8.13
CA PRO A 27 -8.13 18.86 8.52
C PRO A 27 -7.21 18.25 7.47
N LEU A 28 -7.68 17.21 6.75
CA LEU A 28 -6.91 16.60 5.66
C LEU A 28 -6.69 17.59 4.52
N GLN A 29 -7.72 18.32 4.09
CA GLN A 29 -7.60 19.37 3.07
C GLN A 29 -6.61 20.45 3.52
N HIS A 30 -6.71 20.93 4.76
CA HIS A 30 -5.78 21.91 5.31
C HIS A 30 -4.32 21.42 5.33
N ALA A 31 -4.09 20.17 5.72
CA ALA A 31 -2.77 19.56 5.72
C ALA A 31 -2.20 19.47 4.31
N VAL A 32 -3.02 19.06 3.33
CA VAL A 32 -2.63 18.97 1.92
C VAL A 32 -2.29 20.36 1.36
N ILE A 33 -3.12 21.37 1.61
CA ILE A 33 -2.87 22.76 1.16
C ILE A 33 -1.58 23.29 1.79
N THR A 34 -1.36 23.05 3.08
CA THR A 34 -0.15 23.48 3.77
C THR A 34 1.09 22.82 3.17
N LEU A 35 1.01 21.54 2.84
CA LEU A 35 2.10 20.81 2.20
C LEU A 35 2.39 21.33 0.80
N ILE A 36 1.35 21.57 0.00
CA ILE A 36 1.45 22.15 -1.35
C ILE A 36 2.16 23.49 -1.30
N ARG A 37 1.75 24.38 -0.38
CA ARG A 37 2.39 25.69 -0.17
C ARG A 37 3.85 25.58 0.28
N ARG A 38 4.17 24.59 1.12
CA ARG A 38 5.54 24.36 1.59
C ARG A 38 6.49 23.93 0.47
N PHE A 39 5.96 23.28 -0.58
CA PHE A 39 6.72 22.93 -1.78
C PHE A 39 6.66 24.00 -2.88
N ASN A 40 6.20 25.23 -2.56
CA ASN A 40 6.04 26.33 -3.52
C ASN A 40 5.15 25.98 -4.73
N LEU A 41 4.19 25.08 -4.56
CA LEU A 41 3.19 24.76 -5.57
C LEU A 41 1.95 25.64 -5.38
N ASP A 42 1.34 26.05 -6.48
CA ASP A 42 0.13 26.87 -6.43
C ASP A 42 -1.10 25.96 -6.31
N PRO A 43 -1.88 26.06 -5.20
CA PRO A 43 -3.05 25.22 -5.00
C PRO A 43 -4.20 25.54 -5.95
N ASP A 44 -4.18 26.70 -6.62
CA ASP A 44 -5.25 27.20 -7.50
C ASP A 44 -5.02 26.90 -8.98
N HIS A 45 -3.86 26.35 -9.34
CA HIS A 45 -3.49 26.03 -10.72
C HIS A 45 -3.25 24.52 -10.98
N GLY A 46 -3.53 24.10 -12.19
CA GLY A 46 -3.29 22.72 -12.65
C GLY A 46 -4.32 21.69 -12.13
N ALA A 47 -3.86 20.51 -11.76
CA ALA A 47 -4.70 19.40 -11.28
C ALA A 47 -5.04 19.50 -9.78
N LEU A 48 -4.42 20.41 -9.04
CA LEU A 48 -4.56 20.51 -7.57
C LEU A 48 -5.97 20.91 -7.12
N PRO A 49 -6.67 21.86 -7.76
CA PRO A 49 -8.06 22.18 -7.40
C PRO A 49 -9.00 20.99 -7.55
N SER A 50 -8.82 20.15 -8.57
CA SER A 50 -9.64 18.96 -8.78
C SER A 50 -9.35 17.90 -7.73
N LEU A 51 -8.10 17.71 -7.31
CA LEU A 51 -7.71 16.81 -6.23
C LEU A 51 -8.31 17.24 -4.89
N LEU A 52 -8.25 18.54 -4.57
CA LEU A 52 -8.83 19.06 -3.33
C LEU A 52 -10.36 18.89 -3.28
N LYS A 53 -11.06 19.05 -4.41
CA LYS A 53 -12.50 18.78 -4.51
C LYS A 53 -12.86 17.31 -4.36
N THR A 54 -11.94 16.40 -4.68
CA THR A 54 -12.14 14.96 -4.51
C THR A 54 -12.08 14.52 -3.04
N ILE A 55 -11.51 15.34 -2.15
CA ILE A 55 -11.50 15.09 -0.70
C ILE A 55 -12.87 15.45 -0.13
N SER A 56 -13.83 14.57 -0.32
CA SER A 56 -15.17 14.62 0.24
C SER A 56 -15.31 13.68 1.45
N PRO A 57 -16.32 13.85 2.32
CA PRO A 57 -16.55 12.91 3.42
C PRO A 57 -16.65 11.46 2.95
N ASP A 58 -17.41 11.20 1.88
CA ASP A 58 -17.60 9.86 1.33
C ASP A 58 -16.28 9.26 0.77
N ALA A 59 -15.48 10.09 0.10
CA ALA A 59 -14.18 9.66 -0.40
C ALA A 59 -13.19 9.33 0.73
N VAL A 60 -13.21 10.10 1.83
CA VAL A 60 -12.39 9.84 3.02
C VAL A 60 -12.80 8.55 3.70
N HIS A 61 -14.12 8.31 3.89
CA HIS A 61 -14.62 7.06 4.46
C HIS A 61 -14.30 5.85 3.59
N LEU A 62 -14.45 5.98 2.27
CA LEU A 62 -14.09 4.91 1.34
C LEU A 62 -12.58 4.60 1.38
N ALA A 63 -11.75 5.63 1.42
CA ALA A 63 -10.30 5.50 1.54
C ALA A 63 -9.91 4.86 2.88
N ALA A 64 -10.53 5.27 3.99
CA ALA A 64 -10.31 4.69 5.30
C ALA A 64 -10.72 3.21 5.35
N ALA A 65 -11.88 2.86 4.78
CA ALA A 65 -12.33 1.47 4.66
C ALA A 65 -11.37 0.61 3.82
N ALA A 66 -10.89 1.14 2.70
CA ALA A 66 -9.90 0.47 1.86
C ALA A 66 -8.56 0.26 2.60
N MET A 67 -8.08 1.27 3.33
CA MET A 67 -6.87 1.18 4.15
C MET A 67 -7.02 0.21 5.33
N LEU A 68 -8.21 0.16 5.92
CA LEU A 68 -8.54 -0.81 6.97
C LEU A 68 -8.48 -2.23 6.43
N ALA A 69 -9.14 -2.50 5.30
CA ALA A 69 -9.13 -3.81 4.65
C ALA A 69 -7.71 -4.21 4.24
N TYR A 70 -6.94 -3.30 3.67
CA TYR A 70 -5.53 -3.49 3.34
C TYR A 70 -4.70 -3.83 4.58
N GLY A 71 -4.83 -3.04 5.65
CA GLY A 71 -4.11 -3.26 6.90
C GLY A 71 -4.41 -4.61 7.53
N LEU A 72 -5.70 -4.99 7.59
CA LEU A 72 -6.13 -6.29 8.13
C LEU A 72 -5.58 -7.45 7.29
N LEU A 73 -5.61 -7.35 5.97
CA LEU A 73 -5.06 -8.37 5.08
C LEU A 73 -3.58 -8.62 5.39
N HIS A 74 -2.77 -7.56 5.46
CA HIS A 74 -1.34 -7.69 5.73
C HIS A 74 -1.03 -8.18 7.15
N VAL A 75 -1.85 -7.86 8.15
CA VAL A 75 -1.73 -8.42 9.49
C VAL A 75 -1.99 -9.94 9.48
N VAL A 76 -3.03 -10.38 8.76
CA VAL A 76 -3.34 -11.81 8.61
C VAL A 76 -2.23 -12.53 7.84
N GLU A 77 -1.70 -11.95 6.78
CA GLU A 77 -0.55 -12.48 6.05
C GLU A 77 0.69 -12.61 6.96
N ALA A 78 1.02 -11.55 7.71
CA ALA A 78 2.14 -11.54 8.64
C ALA A 78 2.02 -12.65 9.68
N TRP A 79 0.82 -12.82 10.26
CA TRP A 79 0.55 -13.86 11.24
C TRP A 79 0.66 -15.27 10.64
N GLY A 80 0.12 -15.48 9.44
CA GLY A 80 0.23 -16.75 8.73
C GLY A 80 1.67 -17.07 8.33
N LEU A 81 2.45 -16.08 7.88
CA LEU A 81 3.87 -16.23 7.56
C LEU A 81 4.71 -16.51 8.82
N TRP A 82 4.40 -15.86 9.94
CA TRP A 82 5.04 -16.13 11.23
C TRP A 82 4.85 -17.57 11.66
N ARG A 83 3.64 -18.12 11.47
CA ARG A 83 3.31 -19.52 11.75
C ARG A 83 3.76 -20.50 10.67
N ALA A 84 4.51 -20.05 9.68
CA ALA A 84 4.99 -20.84 8.54
C ALA A 84 3.87 -21.62 7.80
N LYS A 85 2.65 -21.06 7.74
CA LYS A 85 1.52 -21.64 7.05
C LYS A 85 1.67 -21.49 5.53
N ALA A 86 1.47 -22.58 4.80
CA ALA A 86 1.62 -22.57 3.33
C ALA A 86 0.63 -21.61 2.63
N TRP A 87 -0.60 -21.49 3.14
CA TRP A 87 -1.61 -20.60 2.58
C TRP A 87 -1.19 -19.12 2.64
N ALA A 88 -0.46 -18.71 3.69
CA ALA A 88 0.00 -17.33 3.81
C ALA A 88 1.06 -16.99 2.76
N SER A 89 1.94 -17.94 2.42
CA SER A 89 2.89 -17.76 1.31
C SER A 89 2.19 -17.64 -0.04
N VAL A 90 1.08 -18.38 -0.24
CA VAL A 90 0.25 -18.25 -1.46
C VAL A 90 -0.43 -16.89 -1.49
N LEU A 91 -1.04 -16.47 -0.38
CA LEU A 91 -1.75 -15.20 -0.29
C LEU A 91 -0.79 -14.02 -0.52
N GLY A 92 0.37 -14.00 0.15
CA GLY A 92 1.39 -12.96 -0.05
C GLY A 92 1.97 -12.95 -1.46
N CYS A 93 2.16 -14.11 -2.09
CA CYS A 93 2.58 -14.19 -3.49
C CYS A 93 1.51 -13.62 -4.43
N LEU A 94 0.24 -13.93 -4.18
CA LEU A 94 -0.89 -13.43 -4.98
C LEU A 94 -1.05 -11.92 -4.81
N SER A 95 -1.02 -11.41 -3.59
CA SER A 95 -1.09 -9.98 -3.29
C SER A 95 0.01 -9.21 -4.00
N ALA A 96 1.26 -9.66 -3.86
CA ALA A 96 2.39 -9.01 -4.52
C ALA A 96 2.30 -9.10 -6.06
N ALA A 97 1.79 -10.22 -6.61
CA ALA A 97 1.59 -10.37 -8.05
C ALA A 97 0.53 -9.43 -8.62
N ILE A 98 -0.52 -9.11 -7.86
CA ILE A 98 -1.56 -8.15 -8.25
C ILE A 98 -0.97 -6.73 -8.38
N TYR A 99 0.04 -6.38 -7.57
CA TYR A 99 0.67 -5.07 -7.65
C TYR A 99 1.63 -4.92 -8.84
N LEU A 100 2.21 -6.02 -9.37
CA LEU A 100 3.17 -5.95 -10.47
C LEU A 100 2.66 -5.18 -11.72
N PRO A 101 1.43 -5.40 -12.24
CA PRO A 101 0.94 -4.63 -13.38
C PRO A 101 0.80 -3.13 -13.06
N PHE A 102 0.44 -2.79 -11.82
CA PHE A 102 0.37 -1.39 -11.39
C PHE A 102 1.77 -0.75 -11.28
N ASP A 103 2.75 -1.50 -10.79
CA ASP A 103 4.14 -1.05 -10.72
C ASP A 103 4.72 -0.79 -12.12
N ILE A 104 4.45 -1.70 -13.07
CA ILE A 104 4.86 -1.55 -14.46
C ILE A 104 4.20 -0.32 -15.09
N TYR A 105 2.89 -0.13 -14.85
CA TYR A 105 2.17 1.04 -15.32
C TYR A 105 2.72 2.34 -14.72
N ALA A 106 3.02 2.35 -13.41
CA ALA A 106 3.61 3.51 -12.73
C ALA A 106 4.97 3.89 -13.33
N ILE A 107 5.83 2.90 -13.62
CA ILE A 107 7.14 3.14 -14.28
C ILE A 107 6.96 3.68 -15.69
N ALA A 108 5.98 3.15 -16.44
CA ALA A 108 5.72 3.61 -17.81
C ALA A 108 5.25 5.07 -17.87
N ARG A 109 4.51 5.52 -16.85
CA ARG A 109 3.98 6.89 -16.77
C ARG A 109 4.93 7.87 -16.09
N HIS A 110 5.60 7.44 -15.05
CA HIS A 110 6.47 8.27 -14.22
C HIS A 110 7.72 7.47 -13.82
N PRO A 111 8.72 7.37 -14.74
CA PRO A 111 9.96 6.65 -14.45
C PRO A 111 10.75 7.38 -13.38
N GLY A 112 10.58 6.96 -12.13
CA GLY A 112 11.27 7.51 -10.98
C GLY A 112 11.96 6.42 -10.16
N TRP A 113 12.97 6.78 -9.41
CA TRP A 113 13.68 5.88 -8.49
C TRP A 113 12.73 5.12 -7.56
N THR A 114 11.69 5.79 -7.04
CA THR A 114 10.69 5.19 -6.14
C THR A 114 9.89 4.06 -6.82
N ALA A 115 9.46 4.25 -8.08
CA ALA A 115 8.73 3.25 -8.84
C ALA A 115 9.57 1.99 -9.08
N TRP A 116 10.86 2.15 -9.41
CA TRP A 116 11.80 1.05 -9.56
C TRP A 116 12.06 0.32 -8.24
N ALA A 117 12.18 1.05 -7.13
CA ALA A 117 12.37 0.46 -5.80
C ALA A 117 11.15 -0.38 -5.38
N VAL A 118 9.93 0.10 -5.61
CA VAL A 118 8.68 -0.63 -5.30
C VAL A 118 8.58 -1.90 -6.14
N LEU A 119 8.83 -1.83 -7.45
CA LEU A 119 8.86 -3.00 -8.33
C LEU A 119 9.88 -4.03 -7.86
N ALA A 120 11.10 -3.60 -7.52
CA ALA A 120 12.16 -4.50 -7.05
C ALA A 120 11.76 -5.22 -5.76
N ILE A 121 11.14 -4.52 -4.81
CA ILE A 121 10.63 -5.10 -3.54
C ILE A 121 9.54 -6.13 -3.83
N ASN A 122 8.56 -5.80 -4.68
CA ASN A 122 7.46 -6.70 -5.02
C ASN A 122 7.96 -7.96 -5.75
N LEU A 123 8.89 -7.83 -6.69
CA LEU A 123 9.54 -8.96 -7.36
C LEU A 123 10.33 -9.84 -6.38
N LEU A 124 11.04 -9.24 -5.43
CA LEU A 124 11.78 -9.97 -4.40
C LEU A 124 10.81 -10.78 -3.52
N VAL A 125 9.72 -10.17 -3.08
CA VAL A 125 8.70 -10.85 -2.26
C VAL A 125 8.09 -12.02 -3.02
N VAL A 126 7.65 -11.81 -4.27
CA VAL A 126 7.12 -12.89 -5.13
C VAL A 126 8.14 -14.01 -5.31
N GLY A 127 9.40 -13.67 -5.62
CA GLY A 127 10.47 -14.65 -5.85
C GLY A 127 10.76 -15.51 -4.60
N VAL A 128 10.86 -14.88 -3.44
CA VAL A 128 11.13 -15.58 -2.16
C VAL A 128 9.95 -16.48 -1.78
N LEU A 129 8.72 -15.99 -1.88
CA LEU A 129 7.53 -16.76 -1.51
C LEU A 129 7.26 -17.90 -2.50
N ALA A 130 7.44 -17.67 -3.80
CA ALA A 130 7.33 -18.71 -4.81
C ALA A 130 8.39 -19.81 -4.60
N ARG A 131 9.64 -19.43 -4.27
CA ARG A 131 10.69 -20.40 -3.95
C ARG A 131 10.35 -21.22 -2.70
N ASP A 132 9.77 -20.60 -1.67
CA ASP A 132 9.33 -21.32 -0.46
C ASP A 132 8.24 -22.34 -0.80
N LEU A 133 7.24 -21.96 -1.60
CA LEU A 133 6.17 -22.85 -2.06
C LEU A 133 6.71 -24.04 -2.86
N VAL A 134 7.63 -23.82 -3.78
CA VAL A 134 8.24 -24.89 -4.59
C VAL A 134 9.05 -25.84 -3.70
N ARG A 135 9.81 -25.31 -2.75
CA ARG A 135 10.58 -26.14 -1.81
C ARG A 135 9.68 -27.00 -0.91
N ARG A 136 8.54 -26.47 -0.46
CA ARG A 136 7.56 -27.21 0.34
C ARG A 136 6.92 -28.35 -0.45
N ARG A 137 6.57 -28.11 -1.72
CA ARG A 137 6.04 -29.16 -2.63
C ARG A 137 7.02 -30.30 -2.89
N ARG A 138 8.34 -30.04 -2.88
CA ARG A 138 9.37 -31.07 -3.06
C ARG A 138 9.66 -31.89 -1.81
N ARG A 139 9.15 -31.49 -0.66
CA ARG A 139 9.32 -32.19 0.63
C ARG A 139 8.13 -33.06 1.02
N CYS A 140 7.03 -33.00 0.28
CA CYS A 140 5.90 -33.95 0.32
C CYS A 140 6.08 -34.99 -0.77
#